data_ae246ebdfe53c98b606727cd6fc32dc5
#
_entry.id   ae246ebdfe53c98b606727cd6fc32dc5
#
_cell.length_a   1.000
_cell.length_b   1.000
_cell.length_c   1.000
_cell.angle_alpha   90.00
_cell.angle_beta   90.00
_cell.angle_gamma   90.00
#
_symmetry.space_group_name_H-M   'P 1'
#
loop_
_entity.id
_entity.type
_entity.pdbx_description
1 polymer ?
#
loop_
_entity_poly.entity_id
_entity_poly.type
_entity_poly.pdbx_seq_one_letter_code
_entity_poly.pdbx_strand_id
1 'polypeptide(L)'
;MPRGQITTDHGFIKRWVEQRGGHPATVKGTGDDGAGILRIDFPGFSGERSLREISWDEFFDKFDEEELAFLHQDRTSGGRTSRFCKLVRAAESSGRPSRHGERRNERRQQARRTEGVAEDLDGVLLLEQQHQAVREIFTRVASGKESPAAMKKLIIELADLLDGHAVIEEKHFYPLLHHDEGLEMIDHSIEEHQEVKQLLADIVKSEWNAKLLPKVHELRSMVEEHLSEEESAVFPMARAELSEDQLAGLAQEMTATLVEHQLQGDVRARVLKAARGRR
;
A
#
# COMPACT_ATOMS: atom_id res chain seq x y z
N MET A 1 13.22 -20.76 -2.17
CA MET A 1 12.37 -19.54 -2.12
C MET A 1 11.64 -19.46 -3.44
N PRO A 2 10.31 -19.43 -3.47
CA PRO A 2 9.57 -19.25 -4.71
C PRO A 2 9.83 -17.85 -5.24
N ARG A 3 10.19 -17.73 -6.51
CA ARG A 3 10.51 -16.46 -7.17
C ARG A 3 9.25 -15.93 -7.85
N GLY A 4 8.91 -14.65 -7.65
CA GLY A 4 7.95 -13.96 -8.48
C GLY A 4 8.40 -13.99 -9.95
N GLN A 5 7.50 -14.32 -10.86
CA GLN A 5 7.74 -14.37 -12.30
C GLN A 5 6.93 -13.28 -12.98
N ILE A 6 7.47 -12.66 -14.02
CA ILE A 6 6.79 -11.64 -14.81
C ILE A 6 6.52 -12.16 -16.19
N THR A 7 5.29 -11.97 -16.67
CA THR A 7 4.87 -12.34 -18.02
C THR A 7 3.92 -11.33 -18.62
N THR A 8 3.90 -11.26 -19.96
CA THR A 8 2.88 -10.55 -20.74
C THR A 8 2.08 -11.53 -21.60
N ASP A 9 2.27 -12.85 -21.44
CA ASP A 9 1.56 -13.89 -22.19
C ASP A 9 0.11 -13.99 -21.68
N HIS A 10 -0.85 -13.51 -22.47
CA HIS A 10 -2.28 -13.51 -22.16
C HIS A 10 -2.82 -14.92 -21.89
N GLY A 11 -2.38 -15.90 -22.68
CA GLY A 11 -2.80 -17.30 -22.51
C GLY A 11 -2.30 -17.90 -21.20
N PHE A 12 -1.09 -17.54 -20.80
CA PHE A 12 -0.54 -17.93 -19.50
C PHE A 12 -1.30 -17.27 -18.36
N ILE A 13 -1.48 -15.94 -18.40
CA ILE A 13 -2.18 -15.14 -17.37
C ILE A 13 -3.57 -15.73 -17.14
N LYS A 14 -4.35 -15.91 -18.21
CA LYS A 14 -5.70 -16.48 -18.14
C LYS A 14 -5.69 -17.83 -17.43
N ARG A 15 -4.88 -18.78 -17.91
CA ARG A 15 -4.80 -20.14 -17.31
C ARG A 15 -4.36 -20.09 -15.85
N TRP A 16 -3.38 -19.26 -15.51
CA TRP A 16 -2.85 -19.13 -14.16
C TRP A 16 -3.92 -18.65 -13.19
N VAL A 17 -4.69 -17.64 -13.58
CA VAL A 17 -5.77 -17.04 -12.77
C VAL A 17 -6.93 -18.02 -12.61
N GLU A 18 -7.42 -18.62 -13.72
CA GLU A 18 -8.55 -19.56 -13.72
C GLU A 18 -8.25 -20.83 -12.90
N GLN A 19 -7.01 -21.37 -12.94
CA GLN A 19 -6.58 -22.51 -12.11
C GLN A 19 -6.62 -22.23 -10.61
N ARG A 20 -6.65 -20.96 -10.22
CA ARG A 20 -6.71 -20.49 -8.83
C ARG A 20 -8.10 -19.99 -8.43
N GLY A 21 -9.07 -20.18 -9.32
CA GLY A 21 -10.46 -19.77 -9.12
C GLY A 21 -10.69 -18.26 -9.23
N GLY A 22 -9.76 -17.53 -9.85
CA GLY A 22 -9.89 -16.10 -10.10
C GLY A 22 -10.50 -15.79 -11.45
N HIS A 23 -10.93 -14.54 -11.64
CA HIS A 23 -11.44 -13.98 -12.89
C HIS A 23 -11.04 -12.52 -13.07
N PRO A 24 -11.05 -12.01 -14.31
CA PRO A 24 -10.69 -10.62 -14.57
C PRO A 24 -11.77 -9.67 -14.10
N ALA A 25 -11.35 -8.57 -13.50
CA ALA A 25 -12.25 -7.55 -12.96
C ALA A 25 -11.69 -6.14 -13.16
N THR A 26 -12.57 -5.15 -13.01
CA THR A 26 -12.22 -3.72 -12.95
C THR A 26 -12.84 -3.08 -11.73
N VAL A 27 -12.20 -2.04 -11.20
CA VAL A 27 -12.75 -1.24 -10.09
C VAL A 27 -13.93 -0.41 -10.60
N LYS A 28 -15.10 -0.55 -9.97
CA LYS A 28 -16.30 0.21 -10.34
C LYS A 28 -16.06 1.71 -10.26
N GLY A 29 -16.52 2.45 -11.27
CA GLY A 29 -16.41 3.91 -11.29
C GLY A 29 -15.07 4.49 -11.71
N THR A 30 -14.14 3.65 -12.22
CA THR A 30 -12.83 4.10 -12.69
C THR A 30 -12.68 4.14 -14.21
N GLY A 31 -13.70 3.74 -14.97
CA GLY A 31 -13.74 3.82 -16.44
C GLY A 31 -15.02 4.48 -16.91
N ASP A 32 -14.92 5.44 -17.84
CA ASP A 32 -16.08 6.19 -18.34
C ASP A 32 -17.00 5.35 -19.23
N ASP A 33 -16.43 4.49 -20.12
CA ASP A 33 -17.20 3.61 -21.04
C ASP A 33 -16.57 2.21 -21.23
N GLY A 34 -15.60 1.79 -20.38
CA GLY A 34 -14.87 0.52 -20.52
C GLY A 34 -14.25 0.02 -19.22
N ALA A 35 -13.22 -0.82 -19.34
CA ALA A 35 -12.41 -1.24 -18.20
C ALA A 35 -11.60 -0.05 -17.66
N GLY A 36 -11.82 0.26 -16.37
CA GLY A 36 -11.00 1.21 -15.62
C GLY A 36 -9.73 0.55 -15.06
N ILE A 37 -9.51 0.67 -13.74
CA ILE A 37 -8.37 0.05 -13.07
C ILE A 37 -8.56 -1.47 -13.05
N LEU A 38 -7.64 -2.20 -13.69
CA LEU A 38 -7.69 -3.66 -13.79
C LEU A 38 -7.36 -4.34 -12.46
N ARG A 39 -8.04 -5.45 -12.19
CA ARG A 39 -7.82 -6.34 -11.04
C ARG A 39 -8.02 -7.79 -11.45
N ILE A 40 -7.47 -8.71 -10.66
CA ILE A 40 -7.90 -10.11 -10.64
C ILE A 40 -8.71 -10.32 -9.37
N ASP A 41 -9.93 -10.80 -9.54
CA ASP A 41 -10.81 -11.15 -8.42
C ASP A 41 -10.72 -12.65 -8.12
N PHE A 42 -10.53 -12.99 -6.86
CA PHE A 42 -10.54 -14.36 -6.36
C PHE A 42 -11.73 -14.52 -5.41
N PRO A 43 -12.79 -15.28 -5.77
CA PRO A 43 -13.98 -15.44 -4.94
C PRO A 43 -13.67 -15.87 -3.51
N GLY A 44 -14.37 -15.24 -2.56
CA GLY A 44 -14.17 -15.46 -1.13
C GLY A 44 -13.22 -14.47 -0.46
N PHE A 45 -12.70 -13.49 -1.22
CA PHE A 45 -12.01 -12.32 -0.68
C PHE A 45 -12.93 -11.09 -0.77
N SER A 46 -12.81 -10.17 0.18
CA SER A 46 -13.77 -9.07 0.44
C SER A 46 -13.79 -7.93 -0.59
N GLY A 47 -13.54 -8.21 -1.86
CA GLY A 47 -13.55 -7.22 -2.96
C GLY A 47 -14.83 -7.17 -3.81
N GLU A 48 -15.77 -8.10 -3.63
CA GLU A 48 -16.93 -8.32 -4.50
C GLU A 48 -17.84 -7.08 -4.71
N ARG A 49 -17.88 -6.16 -3.75
CA ARG A 49 -18.75 -4.97 -3.85
C ARG A 49 -18.14 -3.84 -4.66
N SER A 50 -16.81 -3.74 -4.72
CA SER A 50 -16.08 -2.67 -5.42
C SER A 50 -15.61 -3.08 -6.81
N LEU A 51 -15.61 -4.38 -7.12
CA LEU A 51 -15.20 -4.92 -8.40
C LEU A 51 -16.41 -5.20 -9.31
N ARG A 52 -16.18 -5.04 -10.61
CA ARG A 52 -17.07 -5.48 -11.69
C ARG A 52 -16.29 -6.49 -12.52
N GLU A 53 -16.83 -7.69 -12.66
CA GLU A 53 -16.27 -8.69 -13.57
C GLU A 53 -16.32 -8.17 -15.01
N ILE A 54 -15.26 -8.42 -15.77
CA ILE A 54 -15.11 -8.08 -17.17
C ILE A 54 -14.71 -9.32 -17.97
N SER A 55 -14.82 -9.26 -19.29
CA SER A 55 -14.31 -10.32 -20.14
C SER A 55 -12.78 -10.32 -20.17
N TRP A 56 -12.17 -11.49 -20.50
CA TRP A 56 -10.73 -11.55 -20.73
C TRP A 56 -10.28 -10.68 -21.90
N ASP A 57 -11.12 -10.49 -22.92
CA ASP A 57 -10.81 -9.63 -24.07
C ASP A 57 -10.75 -8.17 -23.62
N GLU A 58 -11.77 -7.69 -22.86
CA GLU A 58 -11.77 -6.33 -22.29
C GLU A 58 -10.60 -6.11 -21.32
N PHE A 59 -10.23 -7.14 -20.57
CA PHE A 59 -9.07 -7.09 -19.66
C PHE A 59 -7.76 -6.94 -20.43
N PHE A 60 -7.54 -7.77 -21.46
CA PHE A 60 -6.29 -7.76 -22.21
C PHE A 60 -6.16 -6.55 -23.13
N ASP A 61 -7.26 -6.02 -23.67
CA ASP A 61 -7.25 -4.76 -24.42
C ASP A 61 -6.71 -3.62 -23.52
N LYS A 62 -7.23 -3.52 -22.30
CA LYS A 62 -6.75 -2.51 -21.34
C LYS A 62 -5.35 -2.80 -20.78
N PHE A 63 -5.01 -4.07 -20.60
CA PHE A 63 -3.69 -4.51 -20.16
C PHE A 63 -2.60 -4.10 -21.16
N ASP A 64 -2.86 -4.25 -22.45
CA ASP A 64 -1.93 -3.87 -23.52
C ASP A 64 -1.90 -2.34 -23.71
N GLU A 65 -3.04 -1.65 -23.63
CA GLU A 65 -3.13 -0.19 -23.70
C GLU A 65 -2.27 0.49 -22.63
N GLU A 66 -2.29 -0.03 -21.39
CA GLU A 66 -1.55 0.49 -20.24
C GLU A 66 -0.09 -0.05 -20.17
N GLU A 67 0.33 -0.83 -21.18
CA GLU A 67 1.65 -1.47 -21.22
C GLU A 67 1.97 -2.25 -19.93
N LEU A 68 1.03 -3.05 -19.46
CA LEU A 68 1.17 -3.79 -18.21
C LEU A 68 1.91 -5.11 -18.40
N ALA A 69 2.44 -5.62 -17.30
CA ALA A 69 2.97 -6.97 -17.15
C ALA A 69 2.38 -7.62 -15.89
N PHE A 70 2.23 -8.93 -15.93
CA PHE A 70 1.67 -9.73 -14.85
C PHE A 70 2.79 -10.33 -14.01
N LEU A 71 2.98 -9.82 -12.82
CA LEU A 71 3.84 -10.41 -11.79
C LEU A 71 3.03 -11.45 -11.03
N HIS A 72 3.53 -12.68 -10.92
CA HIS A 72 2.85 -13.77 -10.24
C HIS A 72 3.81 -14.67 -9.48
N GLN A 73 3.27 -15.44 -8.55
CA GLN A 73 4.00 -16.45 -7.81
C GLN A 73 3.21 -17.76 -7.81
N ASP A 74 3.87 -18.88 -8.15
CA ASP A 74 3.17 -20.18 -8.30
C ASP A 74 2.93 -20.88 -6.96
N ARG A 75 3.84 -20.68 -5.99
CA ARG A 75 3.77 -21.33 -4.67
C ARG A 75 4.16 -20.36 -3.57
N THR A 76 3.53 -20.49 -2.41
CA THR A 76 3.92 -19.82 -1.17
C THR A 76 5.24 -20.41 -0.63
N SER A 77 5.87 -19.75 0.35
CA SER A 77 7.05 -20.27 1.05
C SER A 77 6.80 -21.66 1.69
N GLY A 78 5.57 -21.91 2.12
CA GLY A 78 5.08 -23.20 2.64
C GLY A 78 4.76 -24.24 1.54
N GLY A 79 5.05 -23.99 0.26
CA GLY A 79 4.87 -24.92 -0.86
C GLY A 79 3.43 -25.06 -1.38
N ARG A 80 2.46 -24.32 -0.83
CA ARG A 80 1.07 -24.30 -1.30
C ARG A 80 0.91 -23.47 -2.58
N THR A 81 -0.18 -23.65 -3.32
CA THR A 81 -0.52 -22.83 -4.48
C THR A 81 -0.71 -21.38 -4.04
N SER A 82 0.07 -20.46 -4.64
CA SER A 82 -0.05 -19.02 -4.38
C SER A 82 -1.12 -18.39 -5.27
N ARG A 83 -1.88 -17.44 -4.73
CA ARG A 83 -2.78 -16.54 -5.48
C ARG A 83 -2.18 -15.15 -5.67
N PHE A 84 -0.93 -14.96 -5.25
CA PHE A 84 -0.25 -13.68 -5.39
C PHE A 84 -0.05 -13.33 -6.86
N CYS A 85 -0.63 -12.20 -7.27
CA CYS A 85 -0.38 -11.57 -8.56
C CYS A 85 -0.51 -10.04 -8.46
N LYS A 86 0.22 -9.35 -9.35
CA LYS A 86 0.21 -7.89 -9.44
C LYS A 86 0.34 -7.47 -10.91
N LEU A 87 -0.38 -6.43 -11.30
CA LEU A 87 -0.19 -5.75 -12.57
C LEU A 87 0.85 -4.62 -12.36
N VAL A 88 1.91 -4.62 -13.15
CA VAL A 88 3.03 -3.66 -13.10
C VAL A 88 3.27 -3.09 -14.49
N ARG A 89 3.85 -1.90 -14.63
CA ARG A 89 4.19 -1.37 -15.97
C ARG A 89 5.36 -2.13 -16.59
N ALA A 90 5.23 -2.54 -17.84
CA ALA A 90 6.23 -3.35 -18.54
C ALA A 90 7.58 -2.62 -18.72
N ALA A 91 7.59 -1.28 -18.78
CA ALA A 91 8.80 -0.48 -18.86
C ALA A 91 9.70 -0.61 -17.63
N GLU A 92 9.17 -0.95 -16.48
CA GLU A 92 9.93 -1.19 -15.26
C GLU A 92 10.56 -2.60 -15.23
N SER A 93 10.09 -3.50 -16.11
CA SER A 93 10.51 -4.91 -16.17
C SER A 93 11.51 -5.24 -17.28
N SER A 94 11.70 -4.36 -18.29
CA SER A 94 12.53 -4.64 -19.46
C SER A 94 13.92 -4.00 -19.39
N GLY A 95 14.87 -4.68 -18.75
CA GLY A 95 16.29 -4.44 -18.93
C GLY A 95 16.77 -5.00 -20.27
N ARG A 96 16.85 -4.19 -21.35
CA ARG A 96 17.52 -4.57 -22.61
C ARG A 96 19.03 -4.78 -22.37
N PRO A 97 19.65 -5.81 -22.95
CA PRO A 97 21.09 -6.05 -22.78
C PRO A 97 21.90 -5.16 -23.71
N SER A 98 22.75 -4.30 -23.19
CA SER A 98 23.85 -3.67 -23.93
C SER A 98 25.19 -3.83 -23.22
N ARG A 99 26.10 -4.42 -23.94
CA ARG A 99 27.55 -4.62 -23.84
C ARG A 99 28.30 -3.84 -22.73
N HIS A 100 28.97 -4.57 -21.86
CA HIS A 100 30.36 -4.52 -21.36
C HIS A 100 30.49 -5.14 -19.96
N GLY A 101 31.47 -6.00 -19.79
CA GLY A 101 31.58 -7.04 -18.75
C GLY A 101 31.95 -6.60 -17.31
N GLU A 102 32.20 -5.34 -17.00
CA GLU A 102 32.63 -4.91 -15.64
C GLU A 102 31.50 -4.34 -14.77
N ARG A 103 30.44 -3.81 -15.40
CA ARG A 103 29.20 -3.37 -14.70
C ARG A 103 28.26 -4.54 -14.34
N ARG A 104 28.62 -5.76 -14.68
CA ARG A 104 27.78 -6.97 -14.47
C ARG A 104 27.79 -7.44 -13.02
N ASN A 105 28.85 -7.15 -12.26
CA ASN A 105 28.95 -7.59 -10.87
C ASN A 105 28.24 -6.63 -9.90
N GLU A 106 28.30 -5.33 -10.17
CA GLU A 106 27.57 -4.33 -9.37
C GLU A 106 26.07 -4.43 -9.63
N ARG A 107 25.65 -4.65 -10.91
CA ARG A 107 24.23 -4.88 -11.24
C ARG A 107 23.70 -6.22 -10.71
N ARG A 108 24.53 -7.26 -10.60
CA ARG A 108 24.13 -8.51 -9.92
C ARG A 108 23.96 -8.34 -8.39
N GLN A 109 24.74 -7.47 -7.76
CA GLN A 109 24.54 -7.14 -6.35
C GLN A 109 23.34 -6.19 -6.16
N GLN A 110 23.11 -5.26 -7.07
CA GLN A 110 21.93 -4.39 -7.08
C GLN A 110 20.66 -5.18 -7.41
N ALA A 111 20.69 -6.07 -8.41
CA ALA A 111 19.59 -6.99 -8.74
C ALA A 111 19.31 -7.98 -7.59
N ARG A 112 20.36 -8.47 -6.89
CA ARG A 112 20.16 -9.29 -5.68
C ARG A 112 19.60 -8.52 -4.50
N ARG A 113 19.78 -7.20 -4.43
CA ARG A 113 19.12 -6.33 -3.45
C ARG A 113 17.67 -6.03 -3.82
N THR A 114 17.34 -5.93 -5.12
CA THR A 114 15.95 -5.78 -5.60
C THR A 114 15.21 -7.11 -5.75
N GLU A 115 15.94 -8.23 -5.95
CA GLU A 115 15.38 -9.59 -5.95
C GLU A 115 15.03 -10.10 -4.53
N GLY A 116 15.54 -9.46 -3.47
CA GLY A 116 15.22 -9.78 -2.07
C GLY A 116 13.97 -9.06 -1.54
N VAL A 117 13.28 -8.23 -2.32
CA VAL A 117 12.13 -7.41 -1.87
C VAL A 117 10.80 -7.87 -2.49
N ALA A 118 10.79 -8.99 -3.21
CA ALA A 118 9.54 -9.73 -3.49
C ALA A 118 9.33 -10.84 -2.44
N GLU A 119 9.78 -10.62 -1.20
CA GLU A 119 9.34 -11.39 -0.04
C GLU A 119 7.87 -11.06 0.19
N ASP A 120 7.07 -12.10 0.32
CA ASP A 120 5.63 -12.12 0.53
C ASP A 120 5.11 -10.85 1.21
N LEU A 121 4.50 -9.94 0.45
CA LEU A 121 3.92 -8.72 1.00
C LEU A 121 2.78 -9.13 1.92
N ASP A 122 3.08 -9.21 3.20
CA ASP A 122 2.09 -9.39 4.25
C ASP A 122 1.59 -8.03 4.75
N GLY A 123 0.48 -8.04 5.50
CA GLY A 123 -0.13 -6.81 5.99
C GLY A 123 0.80 -6.00 6.89
N VAL A 124 1.60 -6.67 7.72
CA VAL A 124 2.57 -6.00 8.60
C VAL A 124 3.70 -5.38 7.78
N LEU A 125 4.25 -6.09 6.80
CA LEU A 125 5.28 -5.53 5.92
C LEU A 125 4.78 -4.31 5.14
N LEU A 126 3.51 -4.32 4.71
CA LEU A 126 2.89 -3.16 4.07
C LEU A 126 2.87 -1.94 5.00
N LEU A 127 2.51 -2.13 6.27
CA LEU A 127 2.53 -1.06 7.28
C LEU A 127 3.94 -0.58 7.56
N GLU A 128 4.91 -1.48 7.76
CA GLU A 128 6.34 -1.13 7.94
C GLU A 128 6.88 -0.28 6.79
N GLN A 129 6.50 -0.58 5.54
CA GLN A 129 6.87 0.23 4.37
C GLN A 129 6.24 1.62 4.40
N GLN A 130 5.00 1.75 4.86
CA GLN A 130 4.35 3.05 5.03
C GLN A 130 5.01 3.85 6.16
N HIS A 131 5.37 3.23 7.29
CA HIS A 131 6.14 3.85 8.37
C HIS A 131 7.45 4.45 7.84
N GLN A 132 8.19 3.67 7.04
CA GLN A 132 9.42 4.15 6.44
C GLN A 132 9.17 5.36 5.51
N ALA A 133 8.13 5.33 4.69
CA ALA A 133 7.78 6.44 3.81
C ALA A 133 7.42 7.72 4.61
N VAL A 134 6.69 7.58 5.72
CA VAL A 134 6.38 8.68 6.65
C VAL A 134 7.67 9.29 7.22
N ARG A 135 8.59 8.47 7.71
CA ARG A 135 9.90 8.90 8.24
C ARG A 135 10.75 9.62 7.20
N GLU A 136 10.73 9.16 5.95
CA GLU A 136 11.42 9.82 4.84
C GLU A 136 10.87 11.21 4.56
N ILE A 137 9.54 11.39 4.56
CA ILE A 137 8.92 12.71 4.39
C ILE A 137 9.31 13.63 5.56
N PHE A 138 9.23 13.18 6.81
CA PHE A 138 9.66 13.99 7.96
C PHE A 138 11.14 14.36 7.90
N THR A 139 12.00 13.47 7.42
CA THR A 139 13.43 13.74 7.24
C THR A 139 13.67 14.83 6.20
N ARG A 140 12.94 14.81 5.09
CA ARG A 140 12.97 15.87 4.07
C ARG A 140 12.49 17.20 4.62
N VAL A 141 11.36 17.19 5.33
CA VAL A 141 10.82 18.40 6.00
C VAL A 141 11.83 18.99 6.97
N ALA A 142 12.45 18.15 7.81
CA ALA A 142 13.44 18.60 8.81
C ALA A 142 14.75 19.09 8.20
N SER A 143 15.09 18.71 6.97
CA SER A 143 16.34 19.14 6.30
C SER A 143 16.41 20.65 6.07
N GLY A 144 15.26 21.35 6.02
CA GLY A 144 15.16 22.79 5.73
C GLY A 144 15.62 23.19 4.33
N LYS A 145 15.89 22.22 3.44
CA LYS A 145 16.41 22.45 2.08
C LYS A 145 15.31 22.68 1.03
N GLU A 146 14.09 22.37 1.39
CA GLU A 146 12.94 22.42 0.48
C GLU A 146 12.41 23.87 0.34
N SER A 147 12.01 24.24 -0.87
CA SER A 147 11.31 25.52 -1.09
C SER A 147 9.94 25.52 -0.38
N PRO A 148 9.34 26.69 -0.09
CA PRO A 148 8.02 26.76 0.53
C PRO A 148 6.94 26.00 -0.27
N ALA A 149 7.01 26.01 -1.59
CA ALA A 149 6.08 25.28 -2.46
C ALA A 149 6.29 23.74 -2.37
N ALA A 150 7.55 23.30 -2.35
CA ALA A 150 7.89 21.89 -2.17
C ALA A 150 7.50 21.39 -0.78
N MET A 151 7.72 22.22 0.24
CA MET A 151 7.33 21.92 1.63
C MET A 151 5.82 21.70 1.75
N LYS A 152 5.02 22.60 1.13
CA LYS A 152 3.56 22.45 1.11
C LYS A 152 3.14 21.14 0.44
N LYS A 153 3.80 20.75 -0.65
CA LYS A 153 3.53 19.47 -1.34
C LYS A 153 3.86 18.28 -0.44
N LEU A 154 5.00 18.30 0.26
CA LEU A 154 5.38 17.25 1.21
C LEU A 154 4.38 17.09 2.35
N ILE A 155 3.85 18.19 2.88
CA ILE A 155 2.83 18.13 3.94
C ILE A 155 1.50 17.52 3.42
N ILE A 156 1.11 17.81 2.19
CA ILE A 156 -0.08 17.18 1.60
C ILE A 156 0.16 15.69 1.33
N GLU A 157 1.35 15.32 0.87
CA GLU A 157 1.76 13.92 0.68
C GLU A 157 1.79 13.15 2.01
N LEU A 158 2.35 13.75 3.06
CA LEU A 158 2.31 13.21 4.42
C LEU A 158 0.88 13.02 4.93
N ALA A 159 0.02 14.02 4.66
CA ALA A 159 -1.38 13.99 5.05
C ALA A 159 -2.15 12.84 4.37
N ASP A 160 -1.90 12.60 3.09
CA ASP A 160 -2.49 11.50 2.32
C ASP A 160 -2.04 10.14 2.86
N LEU A 161 -0.75 10.04 3.13
CA LEU A 161 -0.14 8.81 3.63
C LEU A 161 -0.67 8.44 5.03
N LEU A 162 -0.67 9.39 5.98
CA LEU A 162 -1.15 9.16 7.35
C LEU A 162 -2.66 8.90 7.42
N ASP A 163 -3.46 9.61 6.59
CA ASP A 163 -4.91 9.38 6.54
C ASP A 163 -5.25 7.99 5.96
N GLY A 164 -4.55 7.57 4.90
CA GLY A 164 -4.69 6.25 4.30
C GLY A 164 -4.22 5.13 5.23
N HIS A 165 -3.10 5.33 5.93
CA HIS A 165 -2.52 4.41 6.91
C HIS A 165 -3.53 4.11 8.04
N ALA A 166 -4.00 5.15 8.73
CA ALA A 166 -4.99 4.98 9.78
C ALA A 166 -6.29 4.30 9.30
N VAL A 167 -6.72 4.56 8.06
CA VAL A 167 -7.91 3.91 7.48
C VAL A 167 -7.71 2.41 7.32
N ILE A 168 -6.56 1.94 6.83
CA ILE A 168 -6.33 0.51 6.62
C ILE A 168 -6.15 -0.24 7.93
N GLU A 169 -5.57 0.38 8.95
CA GLU A 169 -5.42 -0.21 10.27
C GLU A 169 -6.75 -0.30 11.01
N GLU A 170 -7.48 0.80 11.12
CA GLU A 170 -8.79 0.84 11.80
C GLU A 170 -9.82 -0.09 11.12
N LYS A 171 -9.71 -0.30 9.80
CA LYS A 171 -10.67 -1.09 9.04
C LYS A 171 -10.31 -2.58 8.95
N HIS A 172 -9.03 -2.91 8.84
CA HIS A 172 -8.59 -4.25 8.50
C HIS A 172 -7.63 -4.87 9.52
N PHE A 173 -6.66 -4.10 10.03
CA PHE A 173 -5.59 -4.64 10.86
C PHE A 173 -6.02 -4.80 12.31
N TYR A 174 -6.42 -3.72 12.97
CA TYR A 174 -6.82 -3.74 14.37
C TYR A 174 -8.00 -4.67 14.69
N PRO A 175 -9.05 -4.80 13.84
CA PRO A 175 -10.12 -5.75 14.11
C PRO A 175 -9.70 -7.22 14.21
N LEU A 176 -8.56 -7.59 13.62
CA LEU A 176 -8.02 -8.95 13.71
C LEU A 176 -7.30 -9.23 15.04
N LEU A 177 -6.89 -8.17 15.74
CA LEU A 177 -6.12 -8.23 16.99
C LEU A 177 -6.96 -7.79 18.20
N HIS A 178 -8.25 -7.47 17.97
CA HIS A 178 -9.14 -6.89 18.96
C HIS A 178 -9.77 -8.00 19.85
N HIS A 179 -8.93 -8.64 20.70
CA HIS A 179 -9.35 -9.63 21.67
C HIS A 179 -8.48 -9.56 22.94
N ASP A 180 -9.12 -9.69 24.06
CA ASP A 180 -8.61 -9.72 25.46
C ASP A 180 -7.36 -8.85 25.75
N GLU A 181 -6.15 -9.32 25.51
CA GLU A 181 -4.91 -8.64 25.88
C GLU A 181 -4.52 -7.49 24.93
N GLY A 182 -5.03 -7.48 23.67
CA GLY A 182 -4.74 -6.44 22.66
C GLY A 182 -5.66 -5.22 22.75
N LEU A 183 -6.80 -5.31 23.43
CA LEU A 183 -7.85 -4.27 23.44
C LEU A 183 -7.34 -2.90 23.87
N GLU A 184 -6.68 -2.80 25.03
CA GLU A 184 -6.23 -1.50 25.57
C GLU A 184 -5.20 -0.83 24.66
N MET A 185 -4.32 -1.62 24.02
CA MET A 185 -3.30 -1.12 23.10
C MET A 185 -3.93 -0.62 21.80
N ILE A 186 -4.87 -1.38 21.24
CA ILE A 186 -5.59 -0.99 20.02
C ILE A 186 -6.45 0.27 20.25
N ASP A 187 -7.17 0.34 21.38
CA ASP A 187 -7.95 1.53 21.72
C ASP A 187 -7.05 2.77 21.86
N HIS A 188 -5.86 2.61 22.46
CA HIS A 188 -4.86 3.67 22.55
C HIS A 188 -4.39 4.14 21.16
N SER A 189 -4.01 3.22 20.29
CA SER A 189 -3.61 3.55 18.90
C SER A 189 -4.71 4.30 18.13
N ILE A 190 -5.98 3.93 18.32
CA ILE A 190 -7.11 4.64 17.70
C ILE A 190 -7.25 6.08 18.26
N GLU A 191 -7.03 6.28 19.56
CA GLU A 191 -7.03 7.62 20.17
C GLU A 191 -5.90 8.48 19.61
N GLU A 192 -4.68 7.95 19.50
CA GLU A 192 -3.53 8.63 18.87
C GLU A 192 -3.82 9.02 17.42
N HIS A 193 -4.44 8.14 16.63
CA HIS A 193 -4.90 8.48 15.27
C HIS A 193 -5.82 9.70 15.26
N GLN A 194 -6.73 9.85 16.23
CA GLN A 194 -7.62 11.01 16.27
C GLN A 194 -6.85 12.29 16.58
N GLU A 195 -5.88 12.24 17.49
CA GLU A 195 -5.03 13.38 17.82
C GLU A 195 -4.16 13.80 16.63
N VAL A 196 -3.53 12.83 15.95
CA VAL A 196 -2.76 13.05 14.71
C VAL A 196 -3.65 13.67 13.63
N LYS A 197 -4.86 13.13 13.39
CA LYS A 197 -5.83 13.68 12.42
C LYS A 197 -6.21 15.13 12.73
N GLN A 198 -6.37 15.50 14.01
CA GLN A 198 -6.70 16.87 14.42
C GLN A 198 -5.55 17.84 14.16
N LEU A 199 -4.33 17.48 14.60
CA LEU A 199 -3.14 18.33 14.39
C LEU A 199 -2.83 18.46 12.89
N LEU A 200 -2.95 17.38 12.13
CA LEU A 200 -2.77 17.36 10.68
C LEU A 200 -3.78 18.27 9.97
N ALA A 201 -5.05 18.24 10.37
CA ALA A 201 -6.09 19.12 9.85
C ALA A 201 -5.79 20.61 10.13
N ASP A 202 -5.24 20.92 11.29
CA ASP A 202 -4.81 22.27 11.63
C ASP A 202 -3.63 22.74 10.78
N ILE A 203 -2.64 21.88 10.54
CA ILE A 203 -1.50 22.16 9.67
C ILE A 203 -1.99 22.41 8.23
N VAL A 204 -2.83 21.53 7.69
CA VAL A 204 -3.33 21.61 6.31
C VAL A 204 -4.24 22.82 6.06
N LYS A 205 -4.98 23.29 7.08
CA LYS A 205 -5.79 24.53 7.00
C LYS A 205 -4.94 25.79 6.96
N SER A 206 -3.78 25.76 7.60
CA SER A 206 -2.97 26.94 7.83
C SER A 206 -2.22 27.36 6.57
N GLU A 207 -1.91 28.67 6.46
CA GLU A 207 -0.97 29.13 5.46
C GLU A 207 0.45 28.68 5.83
N TRP A 208 1.18 28.16 4.82
CA TRP A 208 2.55 27.74 5.03
C TRP A 208 3.47 28.91 5.36
N ASN A 209 3.97 28.95 6.57
CA ASN A 209 4.98 29.89 7.03
C ASN A 209 5.79 29.30 8.21
N ALA A 210 6.82 30.00 8.66
CA ALA A 210 7.72 29.52 9.72
C ALA A 210 7.00 29.17 11.06
N LYS A 211 5.82 29.71 11.30
CA LYS A 211 5.03 29.40 12.51
C LYS A 211 4.43 27.99 12.49
N LEU A 212 4.40 27.32 11.34
CA LEU A 212 3.95 25.92 11.25
C LEU A 212 5.01 24.90 11.67
N LEU A 213 6.30 25.26 11.62
CA LEU A 213 7.37 24.33 11.98
C LEU A 213 7.20 23.68 13.36
N PRO A 214 6.86 24.41 14.43
CA PRO A 214 6.60 23.77 15.73
C PRO A 214 5.49 22.71 15.67
N LYS A 215 4.39 22.99 14.97
CA LYS A 215 3.29 22.02 14.80
C LYS A 215 3.71 20.78 13.99
N VAL A 216 4.57 20.96 13.00
CA VAL A 216 5.11 19.83 12.22
C VAL A 216 6.08 19.01 13.07
N HIS A 217 6.84 19.63 13.97
CA HIS A 217 7.69 18.92 14.93
C HIS A 217 6.85 18.14 15.95
N GLU A 218 5.79 18.75 16.47
CA GLU A 218 4.82 18.10 17.35
C GLU A 218 4.19 16.88 16.66
N LEU A 219 3.67 17.06 15.43
CA LEU A 219 3.13 15.96 14.61
C LEU A 219 4.14 14.84 14.43
N ARG A 220 5.41 15.19 14.12
CA ARG A 220 6.46 14.19 13.98
C ARG A 220 6.67 13.39 15.27
N SER A 221 6.70 14.04 16.43
CA SER A 221 6.91 13.35 17.71
C SER A 221 5.78 12.38 18.01
N MET A 222 4.53 12.82 17.85
CA MET A 222 3.34 11.97 18.05
C MET A 222 3.35 10.77 17.11
N VAL A 223 3.58 11.01 15.82
CA VAL A 223 3.62 9.93 14.82
C VAL A 223 4.77 8.96 15.09
N GLU A 224 5.97 9.42 15.43
CA GLU A 224 7.12 8.54 15.70
C GLU A 224 6.91 7.68 16.96
N GLU A 225 6.26 8.21 17.99
CA GLU A 225 5.87 7.46 19.20
C GLU A 225 4.91 6.34 18.84
N HIS A 226 3.83 6.66 18.16
CA HIS A 226 2.83 5.72 17.66
C HIS A 226 3.46 4.61 16.79
N LEU A 227 4.22 4.96 15.73
CA LEU A 227 4.87 3.98 14.86
C LEU A 227 5.83 3.05 15.63
N SER A 228 6.53 3.59 16.64
CA SER A 228 7.46 2.81 17.48
C SER A 228 6.73 1.83 18.39
N GLU A 229 5.58 2.20 18.92
CA GLU A 229 4.74 1.31 19.71
C GLU A 229 4.19 0.16 18.88
N GLU A 230 3.70 0.43 17.66
CA GLU A 230 3.24 -0.61 16.77
C GLU A 230 4.36 -1.58 16.36
N GLU A 231 5.51 -1.07 15.93
CA GLU A 231 6.66 -1.87 15.53
C GLU A 231 7.20 -2.73 16.68
N SER A 232 7.11 -2.24 17.92
CA SER A 232 7.65 -2.95 19.10
C SER A 232 6.67 -3.90 19.77
N ALA A 233 5.37 -3.70 19.63
CA ALA A 233 4.35 -4.47 20.34
C ALA A 233 3.26 -5.03 19.41
N VAL A 234 2.59 -4.20 18.60
CA VAL A 234 1.43 -4.62 17.82
C VAL A 234 1.82 -5.54 16.65
N PHE A 235 2.87 -5.20 15.92
CA PHE A 235 3.34 -6.03 14.79
C PHE A 235 3.88 -7.39 15.22
N PRO A 236 4.70 -7.52 16.28
CA PRO A 236 5.08 -8.82 16.82
C PRO A 236 3.88 -9.66 17.27
N MET A 237 2.86 -9.05 17.91
CA MET A 237 1.63 -9.73 18.28
C MET A 237 0.88 -10.25 17.05
N ALA A 238 0.69 -9.41 16.03
CA ALA A 238 0.06 -9.81 14.78
C ALA A 238 0.76 -10.98 14.10
N ARG A 239 2.10 -10.97 14.07
CA ARG A 239 2.91 -12.06 13.50
C ARG A 239 2.84 -13.35 14.33
N ALA A 240 2.57 -13.25 15.63
CA ALA A 240 2.40 -14.42 16.50
C ALA A 240 1.00 -15.06 16.37
N GLU A 241 -0.02 -14.25 16.14
CA GLU A 241 -1.43 -14.66 16.17
C GLU A 241 -2.00 -15.00 14.79
N LEU A 242 -1.54 -14.30 13.75
CA LEU A 242 -2.05 -14.47 12.38
C LEU A 242 -1.18 -15.44 11.58
N SER A 243 -1.83 -16.32 10.83
CA SER A 243 -1.12 -17.20 9.89
C SER A 243 -0.57 -16.40 8.69
N GLU A 244 0.44 -16.94 7.99
CA GLU A 244 0.98 -16.35 6.75
C GLU A 244 -0.12 -16.06 5.72
N ASP A 245 -1.13 -16.94 5.58
CA ASP A 245 -2.26 -16.74 4.66
C ASP A 245 -3.14 -15.57 5.09
N GLN A 246 -3.37 -15.39 6.39
CA GLN A 246 -4.12 -14.25 6.92
C GLN A 246 -3.37 -12.94 6.71
N LEU A 247 -2.06 -12.91 6.98
CA LEU A 247 -1.22 -11.73 6.76
C LEU A 247 -1.15 -11.35 5.26
N ALA A 248 -1.05 -12.34 4.37
CA ALA A 248 -1.07 -12.10 2.92
C ALA A 248 -2.44 -11.61 2.42
N GLY A 249 -3.55 -12.19 2.94
CA GLY A 249 -4.90 -11.72 2.66
C GLY A 249 -5.13 -10.29 3.15
N LEU A 250 -4.65 -9.98 4.35
CA LEU A 250 -4.69 -8.65 4.94
C LEU A 250 -4.00 -7.61 4.06
N ALA A 251 -2.81 -7.90 3.53
CA ALA A 251 -2.11 -7.00 2.61
C ALA A 251 -2.94 -6.68 1.36
N GLN A 252 -3.68 -7.65 0.84
CA GLN A 252 -4.55 -7.45 -0.33
C GLN A 252 -5.73 -6.52 0.00
N GLU A 253 -6.42 -6.76 1.12
CA GLU A 253 -7.54 -5.94 1.57
C GLU A 253 -7.12 -4.49 1.86
N MET A 254 -6.01 -4.32 2.56
CA MET A 254 -5.44 -3.02 2.86
C MET A 254 -5.03 -2.27 1.59
N THR A 255 -4.38 -2.94 0.64
CA THR A 255 -4.00 -2.34 -0.65
C THR A 255 -5.22 -1.90 -1.45
N ALA A 256 -6.27 -2.73 -1.51
CA ALA A 256 -7.52 -2.36 -2.19
C ALA A 256 -8.17 -1.13 -1.54
N THR A 257 -8.20 -1.07 -0.21
CA THR A 257 -8.73 0.07 0.53
C THR A 257 -7.91 1.34 0.31
N LEU A 258 -6.57 1.26 0.25
CA LEU A 258 -5.71 2.41 -0.05
C LEU A 258 -6.01 2.99 -1.44
N VAL A 259 -6.19 2.13 -2.44
CA VAL A 259 -6.57 2.57 -3.79
C VAL A 259 -7.93 3.28 -3.78
N GLU A 260 -8.95 2.70 -3.13
CA GLU A 260 -10.26 3.33 -2.98
C GLU A 260 -10.16 4.68 -2.25
N HIS A 261 -9.33 4.73 -1.20
CA HIS A 261 -9.12 5.93 -0.41
C HIS A 261 -8.50 7.06 -1.24
N GLN A 262 -7.48 6.77 -2.05
CA GLN A 262 -6.85 7.74 -2.94
C GLN A 262 -7.80 8.27 -4.02
N LEU A 263 -8.77 7.47 -4.47
CA LEU A 263 -9.80 7.88 -5.43
C LEU A 263 -10.90 8.78 -4.82
N GLN A 264 -10.99 8.95 -3.50
CA GLN A 264 -12.02 9.75 -2.82
C GLN A 264 -11.83 11.27 -2.93
N GLY A 265 -10.98 11.76 -3.82
CA GLY A 265 -10.85 13.18 -4.14
C GLY A 265 -9.71 13.90 -3.39
N ASP A 266 -9.89 15.21 -3.16
CA ASP A 266 -8.87 16.07 -2.60
C ASP A 266 -8.46 15.66 -1.17
N VAL A 267 -7.18 15.38 -0.99
CA VAL A 267 -6.56 14.98 0.29
C VAL A 267 -6.91 15.93 1.42
N ARG A 268 -6.85 17.24 1.15
CA ARG A 268 -7.19 18.27 2.14
C ARG A 268 -8.63 18.13 2.62
N ALA A 269 -9.56 17.88 1.71
CA ALA A 269 -10.98 17.70 2.05
C ALA A 269 -11.20 16.44 2.88
N ARG A 270 -10.50 15.33 2.58
CA ARG A 270 -10.55 14.08 3.35
C ARG A 270 -10.03 14.26 4.76
N VAL A 271 -8.83 14.80 4.92
CA VAL A 271 -8.21 15.05 6.23
C VAL A 271 -9.08 15.96 7.09
N LEU A 272 -9.65 17.03 6.51
CA LEU A 272 -10.55 17.92 7.23
C LEU A 272 -11.87 17.25 7.65
N LYS A 273 -12.34 16.28 6.90
CA LYS A 273 -13.51 15.46 7.22
C LYS A 273 -13.18 14.46 8.32
N ALA A 274 -12.05 13.76 8.22
CA ALA A 274 -11.59 12.77 9.19
C ALA A 274 -11.41 13.36 10.59
N ALA A 275 -10.79 14.56 10.70
CA ALA A 275 -10.60 15.26 11.97
C ALA A 275 -11.88 15.72 12.66
N ARG A 276 -13.04 15.74 11.99
CA ARG A 276 -14.32 16.11 12.61
C ARG A 276 -14.94 15.01 13.45
N GLY A 277 -14.38 13.79 13.40
CA GLY A 277 -14.82 12.64 14.17
C GLY A 277 -16.24 12.18 13.84
N ARG A 278 -16.54 10.92 14.14
CA ARG A 278 -17.94 10.50 14.35
C ARG A 278 -18.35 11.02 15.74
N ARG A 279 -19.16 12.06 15.78
CA ARG A 279 -19.91 12.41 17.00
C ARG A 279 -21.00 11.38 17.25
#